data_babdd699b8a87e9a68d19407f408eea1
#
_entry.id   babdd699b8a87e9a68d19407f408eea1
#
_cell.length_a   1.000
_cell.length_b   1.000
_cell.length_c   1.000
_cell.angle_alpha   90.00
_cell.angle_beta   90.00
_cell.angle_gamma   90.00
#
_symmetry.space_group_name_H-M   'P 1'
#
loop_
_entity.id
_entity.type
_entity.pdbx_description
1 polymer ?
#
loop_
_entity_poly.entity_id
_entity_poly.type
_entity_poly.pdbx_seq_one_letter_code
_entity_poly.pdbx_strand_id
1 'polypeptide(L)'
;ADSGGFANDYSRPNAWRYRDYVVRAFNQDKPYDRFIIEQLAGDELNPNKAENLVATGFLRMGPWEQTGMSVFKETRQLWLDDVTDSVGQAFLAHAMQCAKCHDHKFDPVPTRDYYGMMAVFSTTQLAERKASFLPSESKDDFDSFAELIKSKIASYDKQNAELNEKIKRLKKEEKGNAKVGDNGLDPGDEASQSRIFKNLIRHKIELDRVQPLAHAVY
;
A
#
# COMPACT_ATOMS: atom_id res chain seq x y z
N ALA A 1 5.97 7.16 -1.65
CA ALA A 1 5.10 7.76 -0.64
C ALA A 1 4.91 6.81 0.54
N ASP A 2 4.76 7.36 1.73
CA ASP A 2 4.66 6.58 2.97
C ASP A 2 3.25 6.04 3.20
N SER A 3 2.32 6.40 2.33
CA SER A 3 0.92 6.01 2.40
C SER A 3 0.32 5.65 1.05
N GLY A 4 -0.87 5.05 1.07
CA GLY A 4 -1.56 4.54 -0.12
C GLY A 4 -2.10 5.59 -1.07
N GLY A 5 -2.41 6.80 -0.57
CA GLY A 5 -2.81 7.95 -1.38
C GLY A 5 -4.27 7.96 -1.86
N PHE A 6 -5.14 7.10 -1.34
CA PHE A 6 -6.58 7.08 -1.64
C PHE A 6 -7.43 7.36 -0.38
N ALA A 7 -8.75 7.25 -0.48
CA ALA A 7 -9.69 7.57 0.59
C ALA A 7 -9.40 6.85 1.91
N ASN A 8 -8.88 5.64 1.85
CA ASN A 8 -8.34 4.90 3.00
C ASN A 8 -6.82 4.87 2.94
N ASP A 9 -6.21 5.98 3.22
CA ASP A 9 -4.80 6.23 3.12
C ASP A 9 -3.99 5.42 4.16
N TYR A 10 -3.82 4.12 3.89
CA TYR A 10 -3.04 3.22 4.74
C TYR A 10 -1.55 3.53 4.66
N SER A 11 -0.88 3.43 5.82
CA SER A 11 0.57 3.54 5.88
C SER A 11 1.27 2.42 5.10
N ARG A 12 2.46 2.74 4.59
CA ARG A 12 3.36 1.81 3.90
C ARG A 12 4.64 1.64 4.70
N PRO A 13 4.65 0.81 5.75
CA PRO A 13 5.76 0.73 6.71
C PRO A 13 7.09 0.26 6.10
N ASN A 14 7.05 -0.34 4.92
CA ASN A 14 8.24 -0.82 4.21
C ASN A 14 8.67 0.08 3.02
N ALA A 15 8.01 1.22 2.79
CA ALA A 15 8.31 2.08 1.62
C ALA A 15 9.74 2.66 1.67
N TRP A 16 10.28 2.90 2.87
CA TRP A 16 11.65 3.38 3.10
C TRP A 16 12.72 2.46 2.50
N ARG A 17 12.45 1.16 2.39
CA ARG A 17 13.39 0.19 1.82
C ARG A 17 13.74 0.51 0.37
N TYR A 18 12.75 0.94 -0.44
CA TYR A 18 13.00 1.37 -1.80
C TYR A 18 13.87 2.64 -1.86
N ARG A 19 13.59 3.64 -1.02
CA ARG A 19 14.44 4.83 -0.90
C ARG A 19 15.89 4.43 -0.59
N ASP A 20 16.08 3.56 0.38
CA ASP A 20 17.40 3.11 0.80
C ASP A 20 18.10 2.26 -0.30
N TYR A 21 17.34 1.50 -1.08
CA TYR A 21 17.86 0.85 -2.29
C TYR A 21 18.43 1.86 -3.27
N VAL A 22 17.68 2.92 -3.58
CA VAL A 22 18.12 3.97 -4.50
C VAL A 22 19.41 4.64 -3.97
N VAL A 23 19.42 5.03 -2.70
CA VAL A 23 20.62 5.64 -2.06
C VAL A 23 21.82 4.70 -2.14
N ARG A 24 21.67 3.42 -1.84
CA ARG A 24 22.74 2.44 -1.94
C ARG A 24 23.23 2.26 -3.38
N ALA A 25 22.31 2.20 -4.35
CA ALA A 25 22.65 2.04 -5.75
C ALA A 25 23.56 3.17 -6.25
N PHE A 26 23.25 4.42 -5.91
CA PHE A 26 24.10 5.57 -6.25
C PHE A 26 25.43 5.57 -5.48
N ASN A 27 25.42 5.28 -4.18
CA ASN A 27 26.64 5.24 -3.39
C ASN A 27 27.62 4.13 -3.82
N GLN A 28 27.12 3.06 -4.44
CA GLN A 28 27.90 1.93 -4.94
C GLN A 28 28.25 2.03 -6.41
N ASP A 29 27.91 3.17 -7.05
CA ASP A 29 28.08 3.39 -8.49
C ASP A 29 27.52 2.22 -9.33
N LYS A 30 26.29 1.78 -8.99
CA LYS A 30 25.63 0.68 -9.69
C LYS A 30 25.48 1.02 -11.19
N PRO A 31 25.86 0.12 -12.12
CA PRO A 31 25.66 0.34 -13.55
C PRO A 31 24.20 0.71 -13.86
N TYR A 32 24.02 1.75 -14.67
CA TYR A 32 22.70 2.35 -14.88
C TYR A 32 21.70 1.39 -15.56
N ASP A 33 22.16 0.59 -16.50
CA ASP A 33 21.37 -0.47 -17.11
C ASP A 33 20.86 -1.48 -16.06
N ARG A 34 21.74 -1.87 -15.14
CA ARG A 34 21.37 -2.76 -14.04
C ARG A 34 20.37 -2.11 -13.08
N PHE A 35 20.57 -0.84 -12.78
CA PHE A 35 19.67 -0.05 -11.94
C PHE A 35 18.25 0.03 -12.54
N ILE A 36 18.13 0.23 -13.86
CA ILE A 36 16.84 0.23 -14.55
C ILE A 36 16.19 -1.15 -14.49
N ILE A 37 16.91 -2.19 -14.89
CA ILE A 37 16.38 -3.56 -14.98
C ILE A 37 15.89 -4.05 -13.61
N GLU A 38 16.63 -3.78 -12.54
CA GLU A 38 16.24 -4.18 -11.20
C GLU A 38 14.94 -3.50 -10.74
N GLN A 39 14.67 -2.26 -11.14
CA GLN A 39 13.47 -1.53 -10.78
C GLN A 39 12.23 -1.94 -11.60
N LEU A 40 12.41 -2.35 -12.85
CA LEU A 40 11.32 -2.72 -13.73
C LEU A 40 11.01 -4.22 -13.73
N ALA A 41 12.01 -5.06 -13.51
CA ALA A 41 11.92 -6.52 -13.62
C ALA A 41 12.82 -7.25 -12.59
N GLY A 42 13.03 -6.67 -11.41
CA GLY A 42 13.88 -7.24 -10.38
C GLY A 42 13.41 -8.60 -9.88
N ASP A 43 12.11 -8.79 -9.81
CA ASP A 43 11.47 -10.04 -9.44
C ASP A 43 11.67 -11.15 -10.48
N GLU A 44 11.69 -10.81 -11.77
CA GLU A 44 12.01 -11.73 -12.86
C GLU A 44 13.51 -12.10 -12.88
N LEU A 45 14.40 -11.15 -12.56
CA LEU A 45 15.83 -11.41 -12.49
C LEU A 45 16.19 -12.42 -11.39
N ASN A 46 15.65 -12.25 -10.21
CA ASN A 46 15.85 -13.17 -9.08
C ASN A 46 14.77 -12.95 -8.02
N PRO A 47 13.69 -13.76 -8.03
CA PRO A 47 12.57 -13.64 -7.11
C PRO A 47 12.94 -13.91 -5.64
N ASN A 48 14.12 -14.50 -5.37
CA ASN A 48 14.58 -14.82 -4.03
C ASN A 48 15.57 -13.79 -3.46
N LYS A 49 16.04 -12.85 -4.27
CA LYS A 49 16.96 -11.79 -3.81
C LYS A 49 16.16 -10.60 -3.27
N ALA A 50 16.22 -10.38 -1.96
CA ALA A 50 15.48 -9.32 -1.28
C ALA A 50 15.70 -7.94 -1.91
N GLU A 51 16.93 -7.60 -2.29
CA GLU A 51 17.26 -6.31 -2.91
C GLU A 51 16.55 -6.12 -4.26
N ASN A 52 16.43 -7.17 -5.07
CA ASN A 52 15.74 -7.13 -6.36
C ASN A 52 14.23 -6.91 -6.17
N LEU A 53 13.63 -7.59 -5.17
CA LEU A 53 12.23 -7.37 -4.83
C LEU A 53 11.98 -5.95 -4.31
N VAL A 54 12.90 -5.42 -3.49
CA VAL A 54 12.81 -4.03 -3.00
C VAL A 54 12.93 -3.04 -4.15
N ALA A 55 13.78 -3.31 -5.14
CA ALA A 55 13.95 -2.46 -6.31
C ALA A 55 12.66 -2.26 -7.11
N THR A 56 11.83 -3.32 -7.26
CA THR A 56 10.53 -3.20 -7.95
C THR A 56 9.52 -2.31 -7.20
N GLY A 57 9.89 -1.84 -6.02
CA GLY A 57 9.18 -0.80 -5.30
C GLY A 57 8.97 0.49 -6.10
N PHE A 58 9.80 0.75 -7.13
CA PHE A 58 9.58 1.82 -8.09
C PHE A 58 8.15 1.80 -8.66
N LEU A 59 7.67 0.64 -9.09
CA LEU A 59 6.34 0.43 -9.66
C LEU A 59 5.21 0.57 -8.62
N ARG A 60 5.56 0.66 -7.33
CA ARG A 60 4.62 0.74 -6.20
C ARG A 60 4.54 2.10 -5.54
N MET A 61 5.33 3.10 -5.98
CA MET A 61 5.40 4.40 -5.31
C MET A 61 4.21 5.32 -5.60
N GLY A 62 3.47 5.08 -6.67
CA GLY A 62 2.23 5.78 -6.99
C GLY A 62 1.07 5.45 -6.04
N PRO A 63 -0.03 6.20 -6.09
CA PRO A 63 -1.23 5.93 -5.31
C PRO A 63 -1.90 4.62 -5.75
N TRP A 64 -2.48 3.89 -4.78
CA TRP A 64 -3.18 2.65 -5.03
C TRP A 64 -4.33 2.43 -4.05
N GLU A 65 -5.52 2.10 -4.56
CA GLU A 65 -6.69 1.75 -3.75
C GLU A 65 -6.57 0.32 -3.20
N GLN A 66 -6.70 0.16 -1.90
CA GLN A 66 -6.53 -1.12 -1.21
C GLN A 66 -7.83 -1.71 -0.65
N THR A 67 -8.91 -0.96 -0.66
CA THR A 67 -10.10 -1.31 0.14
C THR A 67 -11.34 -1.62 -0.69
N GLY A 68 -11.26 -1.53 -2.00
CA GLY A 68 -12.43 -1.72 -2.87
C GLY A 68 -13.50 -0.62 -2.74
N MET A 69 -13.18 0.51 -2.14
CA MET A 69 -14.08 1.67 -2.07
C MET A 69 -14.20 2.39 -3.42
N SER A 70 -13.31 2.11 -4.33
CA SER A 70 -13.32 2.62 -5.70
C SER A 70 -13.57 1.49 -6.70
N VAL A 71 -13.99 1.85 -7.91
CA VAL A 71 -14.19 0.87 -8.98
C VAL A 71 -12.83 0.29 -9.41
N PHE A 72 -12.65 -1.01 -9.25
CA PHE A 72 -11.36 -1.68 -9.50
C PHE A 72 -10.78 -1.40 -10.91
N LYS A 73 -11.61 -1.40 -11.95
CA LYS A 73 -11.16 -1.11 -13.31
C LYS A 73 -10.62 0.31 -13.48
N GLU A 74 -11.21 1.28 -12.78
CA GLU A 74 -10.76 2.67 -12.81
C GLU A 74 -9.44 2.83 -12.08
N THR A 75 -9.31 2.26 -10.88
CA THR A 75 -8.06 2.33 -10.11
C THR A 75 -6.93 1.59 -10.80
N ARG A 76 -7.23 0.47 -11.48
CA ARG A 76 -6.26 -0.25 -12.30
C ARG A 76 -5.78 0.59 -13.48
N GLN A 77 -6.70 1.27 -14.18
CA GLN A 77 -6.35 2.14 -15.30
C GLN A 77 -5.50 3.34 -14.83
N LEU A 78 -5.87 3.95 -13.70
CA LEU A 78 -5.08 5.06 -13.11
C LEU A 78 -3.65 4.61 -12.80
N TRP A 79 -3.48 3.41 -12.24
CA TRP A 79 -2.16 2.87 -11.98
C TRP A 79 -1.37 2.60 -13.27
N LEU A 80 -2.00 2.05 -14.31
CA LEU A 80 -1.35 1.81 -15.59
C LEU A 80 -0.90 3.12 -16.26
N ASP A 81 -1.73 4.16 -16.18
CA ASP A 81 -1.39 5.49 -16.68
C ASP A 81 -0.20 6.08 -15.90
N ASP A 82 -0.24 5.99 -14.57
CA ASP A 82 0.79 6.51 -13.69
C ASP A 82 2.15 5.81 -13.88
N VAL A 83 2.16 4.46 -13.93
CA VAL A 83 3.40 3.71 -14.15
C VAL A 83 3.98 3.95 -15.52
N THR A 84 3.15 4.05 -16.58
CA THR A 84 3.61 4.33 -17.94
C THR A 84 4.28 5.69 -18.02
N ASP A 85 3.67 6.71 -17.44
CA ASP A 85 4.22 8.07 -17.42
C ASP A 85 5.47 8.15 -16.54
N SER A 86 5.47 7.53 -15.37
CA SER A 86 6.61 7.51 -14.44
C SER A 86 7.85 6.84 -15.04
N VAL A 87 7.67 5.71 -15.74
CA VAL A 87 8.77 5.02 -16.44
C VAL A 87 9.31 5.88 -17.57
N GLY A 88 8.42 6.51 -18.37
CA GLY A 88 8.81 7.44 -19.42
C GLY A 88 9.63 8.61 -18.90
N GLN A 89 9.15 9.26 -17.85
CA GLN A 89 9.85 10.40 -17.25
C GLN A 89 11.18 10.00 -16.59
N ALA A 90 11.19 8.91 -15.81
CA ALA A 90 12.36 8.54 -15.02
C ALA A 90 13.50 7.98 -15.87
N PHE A 91 13.21 7.20 -16.91
CA PHE A 91 14.23 6.46 -17.66
C PHE A 91 14.42 6.91 -19.10
N LEU A 92 13.42 7.58 -19.70
CA LEU A 92 13.49 8.08 -21.07
C LEU A 92 13.52 9.61 -21.15
N ALA A 93 13.34 10.32 -20.03
CA ALA A 93 13.20 11.76 -19.94
C ALA A 93 12.02 12.34 -20.75
N HIS A 94 11.00 11.53 -21.03
CA HIS A 94 9.81 11.92 -21.75
C HIS A 94 8.54 11.73 -20.90
N ALA A 95 7.74 12.80 -20.78
CA ALA A 95 6.40 12.69 -20.24
C ALA A 95 5.48 12.04 -21.26
N MET A 96 4.97 10.84 -20.94
CA MET A 96 4.15 10.05 -21.86
C MET A 96 2.67 10.41 -21.83
N GLN A 97 2.21 11.10 -20.79
CA GLN A 97 0.79 11.30 -20.50
C GLN A 97 0.00 12.01 -21.62
N CYS A 98 0.62 12.95 -22.34
CA CYS A 98 -0.02 13.61 -23.48
C CYS A 98 -0.32 12.62 -24.61
N ALA A 99 0.56 11.63 -24.81
CA ALA A 99 0.43 10.63 -25.88
C ALA A 99 -0.73 9.63 -25.63
N LYS A 100 -1.36 9.66 -24.48
CA LYS A 100 -2.57 8.88 -24.18
C LYS A 100 -3.75 9.23 -25.09
N CYS A 101 -3.91 10.51 -25.46
CA CYS A 101 -5.07 11.00 -26.21
C CYS A 101 -4.75 11.37 -27.66
N HIS A 102 -3.52 11.80 -27.95
CA HIS A 102 -3.05 12.20 -29.28
C HIS A 102 -1.53 12.04 -29.34
N ASP A 103 -0.95 11.99 -30.51
CA ASP A 103 0.49 11.97 -30.67
C ASP A 103 1.13 13.14 -29.94
N HIS A 104 2.24 12.90 -29.24
CA HIS A 104 2.89 13.92 -28.43
C HIS A 104 3.28 15.11 -29.30
N LYS A 105 3.01 16.35 -28.82
CA LYS A 105 3.14 17.55 -29.64
C LYS A 105 4.59 17.86 -30.05
N PHE A 106 5.54 17.57 -29.17
CA PHE A 106 6.94 17.99 -29.31
C PHE A 106 7.88 16.80 -29.52
N ASP A 107 7.62 15.69 -28.85
CA ASP A 107 8.45 14.49 -28.87
C ASP A 107 7.92 13.45 -29.84
N PRO A 108 8.77 12.62 -30.44
CA PRO A 108 8.35 11.60 -31.41
C PRO A 108 7.69 10.39 -30.72
N VAL A 109 6.67 10.65 -29.90
CA VAL A 109 5.93 9.64 -29.15
C VAL A 109 4.49 9.57 -29.66
N PRO A 110 4.16 8.68 -30.59
CA PRO A 110 2.79 8.50 -31.03
C PRO A 110 1.93 7.82 -29.96
N THR A 111 0.62 8.05 -30.02
CA THR A 111 -0.37 7.41 -29.14
C THR A 111 -0.22 5.89 -29.11
N ARG A 112 0.10 5.26 -30.24
CA ARG A 112 0.35 3.82 -30.33
C ARG A 112 1.48 3.36 -29.40
N ASP A 113 2.55 4.13 -29.27
CA ASP A 113 3.70 3.76 -28.45
C ASP A 113 3.40 3.93 -26.97
N TYR A 114 2.58 4.92 -26.61
CA TYR A 114 2.03 5.02 -25.24
C TYR A 114 1.30 3.74 -24.83
N TYR A 115 0.36 3.28 -25.66
CA TYR A 115 -0.39 2.04 -25.36
C TYR A 115 0.48 0.78 -25.48
N GLY A 116 1.48 0.77 -26.35
CA GLY A 116 2.50 -0.29 -26.39
C GLY A 116 3.26 -0.42 -25.09
N MET A 117 3.73 0.70 -24.54
CA MET A 117 4.42 0.75 -23.24
C MET A 117 3.49 0.39 -22.10
N MET A 118 2.27 0.91 -22.06
CA MET A 118 1.27 0.56 -21.05
C MET A 118 0.95 -0.94 -21.06
N ALA A 119 0.93 -1.58 -22.23
CA ALA A 119 0.67 -3.01 -22.36
C ALA A 119 1.73 -3.88 -21.69
N VAL A 120 2.97 -3.44 -21.61
CA VAL A 120 4.04 -4.13 -20.86
C VAL A 120 3.65 -4.35 -19.40
N PHE A 121 2.98 -3.36 -18.78
CA PHE A 121 2.56 -3.41 -17.38
C PHE A 121 1.14 -3.99 -17.19
N SER A 122 0.44 -4.33 -18.26
CA SER A 122 -0.97 -4.75 -18.19
C SER A 122 -1.21 -6.02 -17.37
N THR A 123 -0.24 -6.91 -17.30
CA THR A 123 -0.28 -8.16 -16.53
C THR A 123 0.37 -8.06 -15.16
N THR A 124 1.14 -7.01 -14.92
CA THR A 124 1.84 -6.81 -13.64
C THR A 124 0.86 -6.71 -12.47
N GLN A 125 1.06 -7.50 -11.43
CA GLN A 125 0.27 -7.47 -10.22
C GLN A 125 1.05 -6.82 -9.08
N LEU A 126 0.37 -6.00 -8.28
CA LEU A 126 0.97 -5.39 -7.09
C LEU A 126 0.91 -6.35 -5.92
N ALA A 127 2.03 -6.58 -5.25
CA ALA A 127 2.12 -7.52 -4.14
C ALA A 127 3.04 -7.02 -3.03
N GLU A 128 2.79 -7.50 -1.83
CA GLU A 128 3.72 -7.42 -0.70
C GLU A 128 4.40 -8.78 -0.57
N ARG A 129 5.69 -8.84 -0.93
CA ARG A 129 6.45 -10.09 -0.98
C ARG A 129 7.42 -10.17 0.20
N LYS A 130 7.58 -11.37 0.76
CA LYS A 130 8.58 -11.61 1.81
C LYS A 130 9.98 -11.33 1.27
N ALA A 131 10.69 -10.42 1.93
CA ALA A 131 12.04 -10.02 1.60
C ALA A 131 12.79 -9.73 2.91
N SER A 132 13.70 -10.59 3.31
CA SER A 132 14.49 -10.41 4.52
C SER A 132 15.17 -9.04 4.55
N PHE A 133 15.32 -8.47 5.74
CA PHE A 133 16.08 -7.23 5.88
C PHE A 133 17.53 -7.44 5.49
N LEU A 134 18.09 -6.49 4.79
CA LEU A 134 19.52 -6.47 4.48
C LEU A 134 20.32 -6.01 5.72
N PRO A 135 21.57 -6.44 5.90
CA PRO A 135 22.40 -6.02 7.03
C PRO A 135 22.62 -4.50 7.12
N SER A 136 22.49 -3.80 6.00
CA SER A 136 22.64 -2.34 5.91
C SER A 136 21.34 -1.56 6.18
N GLU A 137 20.19 -2.23 6.37
CA GLU A 137 18.92 -1.59 6.64
C GLU A 137 18.77 -1.31 8.14
N SER A 138 18.48 -0.05 8.50
CA SER A 138 18.10 0.32 9.88
C SER A 138 16.66 -0.09 10.14
N LYS A 139 16.42 -0.68 11.33
CA LYS A 139 15.11 -1.15 11.78
C LYS A 139 14.50 -0.29 12.90
N ASP A 140 15.22 0.71 13.38
CA ASP A 140 14.86 1.41 14.61
C ASP A 140 13.46 2.05 14.51
N ASP A 141 13.19 2.75 13.41
CA ASP A 141 11.87 3.36 13.18
C ASP A 141 10.79 2.30 12.90
N PHE A 142 11.17 1.20 12.27
CA PHE A 142 10.27 0.09 11.96
C PHE A 142 9.79 -0.62 13.22
N ASP A 143 10.71 -0.93 14.13
CA ASP A 143 10.37 -1.57 15.40
C ASP A 143 9.55 -0.62 16.30
N SER A 144 9.89 0.66 16.34
CA SER A 144 9.13 1.69 17.05
C SER A 144 7.70 1.83 16.49
N PHE A 145 7.53 1.77 15.17
CA PHE A 145 6.23 1.80 14.54
C PHE A 145 5.40 0.56 14.89
N ALA A 146 6.02 -0.63 14.91
CA ALA A 146 5.35 -1.87 15.33
C ALA A 146 4.79 -1.77 16.75
N GLU A 147 5.58 -1.26 17.68
CA GLU A 147 5.16 -1.08 19.07
C GLU A 147 4.02 -0.04 19.19
N LEU A 148 4.08 1.05 18.41
CA LEU A 148 2.99 2.03 18.35
C LEU A 148 1.67 1.40 17.88
N ILE A 149 1.72 0.58 16.82
CA ILE A 149 0.52 -0.09 16.32
C ILE A 149 -0.04 -1.10 17.34
N LYS A 150 0.81 -1.88 17.98
CA LYS A 150 0.42 -2.81 19.06
C LYS A 150 -0.27 -2.08 20.21
N SER A 151 0.27 -0.94 20.62
CA SER A 151 -0.32 -0.13 21.70
C SER A 151 -1.69 0.42 21.33
N LYS A 152 -1.90 0.83 20.06
CA LYS A 152 -3.21 1.26 19.57
C LYS A 152 -4.22 0.11 19.54
N ILE A 153 -3.82 -1.08 19.08
CA ILE A 153 -4.67 -2.28 19.09
C ILE A 153 -5.10 -2.58 20.53
N ALA A 154 -4.17 -2.62 21.47
CA ALA A 154 -4.47 -2.89 22.88
C ALA A 154 -5.46 -1.87 23.47
N SER A 155 -5.32 -0.58 23.10
CA SER A 155 -6.25 0.47 23.52
C SER A 155 -7.66 0.24 22.98
N TYR A 156 -7.80 -0.10 21.69
CA TYR A 156 -9.09 -0.39 21.09
C TYR A 156 -9.71 -1.70 21.58
N ASP A 157 -8.91 -2.73 21.86
CA ASP A 157 -9.40 -3.97 22.46
C ASP A 157 -9.97 -3.72 23.87
N LYS A 158 -9.33 -2.85 24.67
CA LYS A 158 -9.85 -2.42 25.96
C LYS A 158 -11.18 -1.70 25.82
N GLN A 159 -11.28 -0.71 24.93
CA GLN A 159 -12.53 0.02 24.66
C GLN A 159 -13.64 -0.93 24.19
N ASN A 160 -13.32 -1.90 23.34
CA ASN A 160 -14.27 -2.91 22.85
C ASN A 160 -14.75 -3.81 24.00
N ALA A 161 -13.87 -4.20 24.91
CA ALA A 161 -14.25 -5.00 26.10
C ALA A 161 -15.20 -4.22 27.03
N GLU A 162 -14.90 -2.95 27.30
CA GLU A 162 -15.73 -2.07 28.13
C GLU A 162 -17.14 -1.90 27.52
N LEU A 163 -17.20 -1.67 26.19
CA LEU A 163 -18.48 -1.53 25.49
C LEU A 163 -19.28 -2.85 25.48
N ASN A 164 -18.62 -3.97 25.28
CA ASN A 164 -19.27 -5.29 25.33
C ASN A 164 -19.82 -5.62 26.72
N GLU A 165 -19.15 -5.23 27.79
CA GLU A 165 -19.67 -5.37 29.15
C GLU A 165 -20.89 -4.45 29.39
N LYS A 166 -20.88 -3.21 28.85
CA LYS A 166 -22.06 -2.34 28.87
C LYS A 166 -23.25 -2.98 28.16
N ILE A 167 -23.04 -3.52 26.96
CA ILE A 167 -24.07 -4.23 26.18
C ILE A 167 -24.65 -5.41 26.97
N LYS A 168 -23.78 -6.21 27.61
CA LYS A 168 -24.24 -7.35 28.42
C LYS A 168 -25.11 -6.91 29.61
N ARG A 169 -24.76 -5.78 30.26
CA ARG A 169 -25.57 -5.22 31.38
C ARG A 169 -26.92 -4.77 30.87
N LEU A 170 -26.98 -3.98 29.81
CA LEU A 170 -28.22 -3.50 29.20
C LEU A 170 -29.15 -4.67 28.80
N LYS A 171 -28.62 -5.69 28.10
CA LYS A 171 -29.38 -6.90 27.76
C LYS A 171 -29.89 -7.69 28.95
N LYS A 172 -29.21 -7.61 30.10
CA LYS A 172 -29.68 -8.28 31.32
C LYS A 172 -30.79 -7.51 32.01
N GLU A 173 -30.77 -6.18 31.91
CA GLU A 173 -31.78 -5.28 32.46
C GLU A 173 -33.06 -5.30 31.61
N GLU A 174 -32.96 -5.40 30.27
CA GLU A 174 -34.10 -5.41 29.32
C GLU A 174 -34.87 -6.73 29.27
N LYS A 175 -34.42 -7.82 29.89
CA LYS A 175 -35.15 -9.10 29.89
C LYS A 175 -36.57 -9.02 30.47
N GLY A 176 -37.01 -7.84 30.89
CA GLY A 176 -38.38 -7.55 31.32
C GLY A 176 -39.30 -6.92 30.25
N ASN A 177 -38.75 -6.37 29.13
CA ASN A 177 -39.53 -5.64 28.11
C ASN A 177 -38.92 -5.78 26.67
N ALA A 178 -38.77 -6.99 26.20
CA ALA A 178 -38.09 -7.24 24.91
C ALA A 178 -38.96 -6.82 23.71
N LYS A 179 -38.57 -5.77 22.98
CA LYS A 179 -38.82 -5.64 21.53
C LYS A 179 -37.66 -6.27 20.79
N VAL A 180 -37.96 -7.29 20.02
CA VAL A 180 -36.97 -7.99 19.15
C VAL A 180 -36.47 -7.02 18.09
N GLY A 181 -35.15 -6.72 18.06
CA GLY A 181 -34.48 -5.98 16.98
C GLY A 181 -33.64 -4.79 17.40
N ASP A 182 -33.65 -4.39 18.65
CA ASP A 182 -32.84 -3.29 19.16
C ASP A 182 -31.65 -3.84 19.99
N ASN A 183 -30.45 -3.40 19.69
CA ASN A 183 -29.26 -3.82 20.43
C ASN A 183 -29.17 -3.20 21.84
N GLY A 184 -30.18 -2.38 22.22
CA GLY A 184 -30.25 -1.66 23.48
C GLY A 184 -29.17 -0.56 23.63
N LEU A 185 -28.49 -0.24 22.54
CA LEU A 185 -27.46 0.79 22.48
C LEU A 185 -28.09 2.12 22.06
N ASP A 186 -27.62 3.20 22.65
CA ASP A 186 -27.88 4.52 22.10
C ASP A 186 -27.11 4.75 20.80
N PRO A 187 -27.53 5.71 19.96
CA PRO A 187 -26.84 5.98 18.67
C PRO A 187 -25.35 6.34 18.83
N GLY A 188 -24.93 6.88 19.96
CA GLY A 188 -23.55 7.19 20.25
C GLY A 188 -22.72 5.94 20.52
N ASP A 189 -23.27 4.97 21.23
CA ASP A 189 -22.64 3.67 21.49
C ASP A 189 -22.52 2.84 20.21
N GLU A 190 -23.55 2.83 19.35
CA GLU A 190 -23.50 2.16 18.04
C GLU A 190 -22.41 2.75 17.12
N ALA A 191 -22.35 4.08 17.05
CA ALA A 191 -21.29 4.77 16.32
C ALA A 191 -19.91 4.46 16.88
N SER A 192 -19.77 4.37 18.21
CA SER A 192 -18.53 4.01 18.89
C SER A 192 -18.14 2.56 18.60
N GLN A 193 -19.07 1.61 18.61
CA GLN A 193 -18.83 0.21 18.26
C GLN A 193 -18.31 0.08 16.83
N SER A 194 -18.97 0.74 15.88
CA SER A 194 -18.58 0.75 14.48
C SER A 194 -17.18 1.33 14.28
N ARG A 195 -16.86 2.43 14.97
CA ARG A 195 -15.55 3.07 14.92
C ARG A 195 -14.46 2.18 15.50
N ILE A 196 -14.67 1.58 16.67
CA ILE A 196 -13.73 0.66 17.32
C ILE A 196 -13.45 -0.53 16.40
N PHE A 197 -14.49 -1.15 15.86
CA PHE A 197 -14.35 -2.29 14.95
C PHE A 197 -13.52 -1.95 13.71
N LYS A 198 -13.83 -0.84 13.03
CA LYS A 198 -13.07 -0.38 11.85
C LYS A 198 -11.62 -0.10 12.18
N ASN A 199 -11.33 0.55 13.31
CA ASN A 199 -9.97 0.86 13.72
C ASN A 199 -9.18 -0.39 14.11
N LEU A 200 -9.80 -1.37 14.77
CA LEU A 200 -9.16 -2.65 15.07
C LEU A 200 -8.77 -3.39 13.79
N ILE A 201 -9.67 -3.48 12.82
CA ILE A 201 -9.36 -4.09 11.51
C ILE A 201 -8.21 -3.35 10.84
N ARG A 202 -8.28 -2.02 10.77
CA ARG A 202 -7.25 -1.19 10.16
C ARG A 202 -5.88 -1.44 10.79
N HIS A 203 -5.77 -1.35 12.12
CA HIS A 203 -4.50 -1.52 12.81
C HIS A 203 -3.98 -2.97 12.78
N LYS A 204 -4.85 -3.97 12.72
CA LYS A 204 -4.42 -5.37 12.48
C LYS A 204 -3.81 -5.54 11.10
N ILE A 205 -4.44 -4.97 10.06
CA ILE A 205 -3.88 -4.95 8.69
C ILE A 205 -2.54 -4.20 8.66
N GLU A 206 -2.44 -3.06 9.35
CA GLU A 206 -1.20 -2.31 9.45
C GLU A 206 -0.10 -3.14 10.16
N LEU A 207 -0.44 -3.85 11.25
CA LEU A 207 0.51 -4.70 11.96
C LEU A 207 1.00 -5.89 11.11
N ASP A 208 0.11 -6.51 10.33
CA ASP A 208 0.47 -7.60 9.43
C ASP A 208 1.49 -7.15 8.35
N ARG A 209 1.51 -5.85 8.03
CA ARG A 209 2.49 -5.25 7.11
C ARG A 209 3.80 -4.87 7.78
N VAL A 210 3.83 -4.84 9.11
CA VAL A 210 5.06 -4.61 9.89
C VAL A 210 5.85 -5.91 9.98
N GLN A 211 6.31 -6.39 8.83
CA GLN A 211 7.13 -7.58 8.61
C GLN A 211 8.20 -7.24 7.57
N PRO A 212 9.25 -8.07 7.43
CA PRO A 212 10.27 -7.86 6.40
C PRO A 212 9.69 -8.14 5.00
N LEU A 213 8.85 -7.22 4.53
CA LEU A 213 8.21 -7.27 3.22
C LEU A 213 8.86 -6.27 2.27
N ALA A 214 8.86 -6.57 0.98
CA ALA A 214 9.05 -5.61 -0.07
C ALA A 214 7.69 -5.21 -0.65
N HIS A 215 7.46 -3.93 -0.87
CA HIS A 215 6.43 -3.45 -1.78
C HIS A 215 6.92 -3.77 -3.19
N ALA A 216 6.44 -4.86 -3.75
CA ALA A 216 6.94 -5.45 -4.98
C ALA A 216 5.82 -5.70 -5.99
N VAL A 217 6.19 -6.34 -7.12
CA VAL A 217 5.29 -6.80 -8.17
C VAL A 217 5.54 -8.26 -8.48
N TYR A 218 4.66 -8.87 -9.28
CA TYR A 218 4.83 -10.16 -9.94
C TYR A 218 4.02 -10.25 -11.23
#